data_276514ac8dd648d82866050e102484ce
#
_entry.id   276514ac8dd648d82866050e102484ce
#
_cell.length_a   1.000
_cell.length_b   1.000
_cell.length_c   1.000
_cell.angle_alpha   90.00
_cell.angle_beta   90.00
_cell.angle_gamma   90.00
#
_symmetry.space_group_name_H-M   'P 1'
#
loop_
_entity.id
_entity.type
_entity.pdbx_description
1 polymer ?
#
loop_
_entity_poly.entity_id
_entity_poly.type
_entity_poly.pdbx_seq_one_letter_code
_entity_poly.pdbx_strand_id
1 'polypeptide(L)'
;MTKMSRFSSHLGAASLIAALAAIAPAAAQTAKASLKDKDGKAVGTAELIQSPAGVLVKLAVKGLPAGEHAFHVHAVGKCEPPFNSAGGHFNPGNKKHGMMSAEGQHAGDMPNLHIPASGELIVEVLNAAITLEKGKPNSVFDADGSALIVHASKDDYNTDPTGEAGGRIACGVIE
;
A
#
# COMPACT_ATOMS: atom_id res chain seq x y z
N MET A 1 6.76 57.82 70.82
CA MET A 1 5.56 57.03 70.35
C MET A 1 5.77 56.61 68.94
N THR A 2 6.25 55.40 68.76
CA THR A 2 6.65 54.89 67.42
C THR A 2 5.63 53.81 67.01
N LYS A 3 4.88 54.06 65.89
CA LYS A 3 3.89 53.16 65.31
C LYS A 3 4.61 52.11 64.46
N MET A 4 4.54 50.81 64.87
CA MET A 4 4.94 49.68 64.05
C MET A 4 3.82 49.29 63.08
N SER A 5 4.08 49.41 61.78
CA SER A 5 3.22 48.94 60.68
C SER A 5 3.53 47.44 60.44
N ARG A 6 2.48 46.59 60.49
CA ARG A 6 2.57 45.18 60.15
C ARG A 6 2.30 44.99 58.66
N PHE A 7 3.28 44.55 57.90
CA PHE A 7 3.10 44.09 56.53
C PHE A 7 2.61 42.64 56.55
N SER A 8 1.39 42.38 56.05
CA SER A 8 0.85 41.05 55.80
C SER A 8 1.20 40.67 54.36
N SER A 9 2.09 39.68 54.20
CA SER A 9 2.42 39.08 52.93
C SER A 9 1.42 37.94 52.63
N HIS A 10 0.55 38.15 51.65
CA HIS A 10 -0.28 37.06 51.08
C HIS A 10 0.51 36.31 50.01
N LEU A 11 0.96 35.05 50.32
CA LEU A 11 1.44 34.13 49.34
C LEU A 11 0.24 33.56 48.57
N GLY A 12 0.08 33.98 47.34
CA GLY A 12 -0.85 33.34 46.39
C GLY A 12 -0.24 32.06 45.83
N ALA A 13 -0.80 30.92 46.16
CA ALA A 13 -0.43 29.63 45.53
C ALA A 13 -1.06 29.57 44.15
N ALA A 14 -0.25 29.68 43.09
CA ALA A 14 -0.67 29.46 41.73
C ALA A 14 -0.70 27.94 41.47
N SER A 15 -1.88 27.34 41.38
CA SER A 15 -2.06 25.95 40.99
C SER A 15 -1.86 25.80 39.47
N LEU A 16 -0.76 25.19 39.07
CA LEU A 16 -0.50 24.80 37.68
C LEU A 16 -1.34 23.52 37.34
N ILE A 17 -2.45 23.69 36.63
CA ILE A 17 -3.21 22.56 36.10
C ILE A 17 -2.53 22.12 34.80
N ALA A 18 -1.77 21.04 34.87
CA ALA A 18 -1.23 20.36 33.68
C ALA A 18 -2.36 19.63 32.98
N ALA A 19 -2.81 20.14 31.82
CA ALA A 19 -3.74 19.46 30.96
C ALA A 19 -3.00 18.31 30.26
N LEU A 20 -3.27 17.05 30.65
CA LEU A 20 -2.88 15.87 29.87
C LEU A 20 -3.74 15.84 28.60
N ALA A 21 -3.15 16.20 27.46
CA ALA A 21 -3.74 15.95 26.17
C ALA A 21 -3.71 14.44 25.91
N ALA A 22 -4.86 13.78 25.91
CA ALA A 22 -4.97 12.37 25.48
C ALA A 22 -4.67 12.30 23.98
N ILE A 23 -3.53 11.70 23.61
CA ILE A 23 -3.18 11.40 22.23
C ILE A 23 -4.03 10.18 21.83
N ALA A 24 -5.14 10.41 21.12
CA ALA A 24 -5.90 9.34 20.50
C ALA A 24 -5.01 8.69 19.41
N PRO A 25 -4.96 7.35 19.31
CA PRO A 25 -4.25 6.71 18.22
C PRO A 25 -4.88 7.15 16.89
N ALA A 26 -4.05 7.64 15.97
CA ALA A 26 -4.50 7.94 14.61
C ALA A 26 -4.99 6.63 13.98
N ALA A 27 -6.20 6.63 13.41
CA ALA A 27 -6.69 5.49 12.65
C ALA A 27 -5.72 5.21 11.49
N ALA A 28 -5.40 3.92 11.27
CA ALA A 28 -4.54 3.53 10.15
C ALA A 28 -5.20 3.97 8.84
N GLN A 29 -4.42 4.59 7.95
CA GLN A 29 -4.89 4.94 6.62
C GLN A 29 -5.14 3.67 5.83
N THR A 30 -6.29 3.57 5.16
CA THR A 30 -6.68 2.42 4.36
C THR A 30 -7.05 2.82 2.95
N ALA A 31 -6.91 1.87 2.04
CA ALA A 31 -7.34 1.96 0.65
C ALA A 31 -7.94 0.62 0.22
N LYS A 32 -8.60 0.59 -0.93
CA LYS A 32 -9.23 -0.61 -1.49
C LYS A 32 -8.94 -0.72 -2.97
N ALA A 33 -9.05 -1.94 -3.50
CA ALA A 33 -9.08 -2.19 -4.92
C ALA A 33 -10.06 -3.31 -5.24
N SER A 34 -10.94 -3.07 -6.21
CA SER A 34 -11.88 -4.08 -6.74
C SER A 34 -11.32 -4.63 -8.04
N LEU A 35 -10.85 -5.89 -8.02
CA LEU A 35 -10.23 -6.50 -9.17
C LEU A 35 -11.28 -7.07 -10.13
N LYS A 36 -11.11 -6.75 -11.41
CA LYS A 36 -11.92 -7.30 -12.51
C LYS A 36 -10.99 -7.97 -13.54
N ASP A 37 -11.51 -9.01 -14.19
CA ASP A 37 -10.86 -9.60 -15.36
C ASP A 37 -11.11 -8.75 -16.63
N LYS A 38 -10.54 -9.20 -17.77
CA LYS A 38 -10.65 -8.49 -19.06
C LYS A 38 -12.08 -8.42 -19.60
N ASP A 39 -12.98 -9.27 -19.12
CA ASP A 39 -14.40 -9.31 -19.50
C ASP A 39 -15.27 -8.47 -18.53
N GLY A 40 -14.67 -7.80 -17.55
CA GLY A 40 -15.31 -6.95 -16.55
C GLY A 40 -15.93 -7.70 -15.37
N LYS A 41 -15.72 -9.02 -15.28
CA LYS A 41 -16.21 -9.83 -14.17
C LYS A 41 -15.37 -9.56 -12.92
N ALA A 42 -16.03 -9.37 -11.79
CA ALA A 42 -15.35 -9.24 -10.50
C ALA A 42 -14.66 -10.57 -10.13
N VAL A 43 -13.35 -10.50 -9.89
CA VAL A 43 -12.51 -11.66 -9.56
C VAL A 43 -11.74 -11.50 -8.25
N GLY A 44 -11.91 -10.38 -7.55
CA GLY A 44 -11.29 -10.19 -6.24
C GLY A 44 -11.43 -8.81 -5.67
N THR A 45 -10.97 -8.68 -4.43
CA THR A 45 -10.85 -7.42 -3.71
C THR A 45 -9.53 -7.38 -2.96
N ALA A 46 -8.98 -6.20 -2.81
CA ALA A 46 -7.85 -5.96 -1.91
C ALA A 46 -8.19 -4.83 -0.94
N GLU A 47 -7.80 -5.00 0.32
CA GLU A 47 -7.70 -3.94 1.32
C GLU A 47 -6.23 -3.65 1.55
N LEU A 48 -5.85 -2.37 1.47
CA LEU A 48 -4.51 -1.90 1.74
C LEU A 48 -4.53 -1.12 3.05
N ILE A 49 -3.64 -1.45 3.97
CA ILE A 49 -3.57 -0.84 5.30
C ILE A 49 -2.17 -0.29 5.53
N GLN A 50 -2.08 1.02 5.78
CA GLN A 50 -0.81 1.64 6.15
C GLN A 50 -0.35 1.16 7.52
N SER A 51 0.90 0.74 7.61
CA SER A 51 1.57 0.40 8.85
C SER A 51 2.95 1.09 8.94
N PRO A 52 3.60 1.13 10.10
CA PRO A 52 4.96 1.62 10.21
C PRO A 52 5.99 0.83 9.37
N ALA A 53 5.69 -0.42 9.01
CA ALA A 53 6.54 -1.29 8.21
C ALA A 53 6.29 -1.20 6.70
N GLY A 54 5.31 -0.41 6.24
CA GLY A 54 4.86 -0.32 4.86
C GLY A 54 3.36 -0.54 4.73
N VAL A 55 2.90 -1.05 3.60
CA VAL A 55 1.49 -1.30 3.32
C VAL A 55 1.20 -2.80 3.37
N LEU A 56 0.30 -3.20 4.26
CA LEU A 56 -0.24 -4.56 4.29
C LEU A 56 -1.37 -4.66 3.26
N VAL A 57 -1.18 -5.50 2.24
CA VAL A 57 -2.18 -5.79 1.20
C VAL A 57 -2.88 -7.10 1.57
N LYS A 58 -4.16 -7.03 1.91
CA LYS A 58 -5.03 -8.18 2.13
C LYS A 58 -5.81 -8.46 0.87
N LEU A 59 -5.43 -9.50 0.14
CA LEU A 59 -6.03 -9.87 -1.14
C LEU A 59 -6.93 -11.09 -0.99
N ALA A 60 -8.14 -11.01 -1.55
CA ALA A 60 -9.04 -12.13 -1.74
C ALA A 60 -9.40 -12.22 -3.23
N VAL A 61 -9.08 -13.34 -3.88
CA VAL A 61 -9.44 -13.59 -5.29
C VAL A 61 -10.27 -14.85 -5.44
N LYS A 62 -11.10 -14.86 -6.48
CA LYS A 62 -11.98 -15.99 -6.83
C LYS A 62 -12.16 -16.10 -8.34
N GLY A 63 -12.04 -17.32 -8.86
CA GLY A 63 -12.27 -17.61 -10.29
C GLY A 63 -11.11 -17.21 -11.19
N LEU A 64 -9.94 -16.98 -10.63
CA LEU A 64 -8.69 -16.89 -11.38
C LEU A 64 -8.15 -18.28 -11.69
N PRO A 65 -7.35 -18.44 -12.76
CA PRO A 65 -6.71 -19.72 -13.07
C PRO A 65 -5.87 -20.25 -11.91
N ALA A 66 -5.83 -21.56 -11.73
CA ALA A 66 -4.92 -22.20 -10.79
C ALA A 66 -3.48 -22.09 -11.28
N GLY A 67 -2.52 -21.93 -10.37
CA GLY A 67 -1.09 -21.85 -10.67
C GLY A 67 -0.39 -20.70 -9.97
N GLU A 68 0.82 -20.43 -10.43
CA GLU A 68 1.62 -19.28 -9.95
C GLU A 68 1.40 -18.07 -10.85
N HIS A 69 1.10 -16.94 -10.25
CA HIS A 69 0.78 -15.69 -10.94
C HIS A 69 1.55 -14.53 -10.32
N ALA A 70 2.21 -13.75 -11.14
CA ALA A 70 2.84 -12.52 -10.72
C ALA A 70 1.77 -11.52 -10.22
N PHE A 71 2.13 -10.77 -9.19
CA PHE A 71 1.25 -9.79 -8.53
C PHE A 71 2.04 -8.51 -8.26
N HIS A 72 1.60 -7.40 -8.87
CA HIS A 72 2.35 -6.15 -8.78
C HIS A 72 1.43 -4.95 -8.57
N VAL A 73 2.00 -3.88 -7.97
CA VAL A 73 1.45 -2.53 -8.08
C VAL A 73 1.97 -1.92 -9.39
N HIS A 74 1.06 -1.40 -10.21
CA HIS A 74 1.35 -0.68 -11.45
C HIS A 74 1.21 0.83 -11.28
N ALA A 75 1.93 1.58 -12.12
CA ALA A 75 2.19 3.01 -11.95
C ALA A 75 1.04 3.94 -12.31
N VAL A 76 -0.07 3.42 -12.87
CA VAL A 76 -1.21 4.25 -13.28
C VAL A 76 -2.53 3.64 -12.76
N GLY A 77 -3.37 4.45 -12.14
CA GLY A 77 -4.68 4.08 -11.61
C GLY A 77 -5.74 3.90 -12.69
N LYS A 78 -5.46 3.06 -13.74
CA LYS A 78 -6.39 2.78 -14.83
C LYS A 78 -6.44 1.29 -15.16
N CYS A 79 -7.64 0.75 -15.36
CA CYS A 79 -7.91 -0.67 -15.64
C CYS A 79 -8.75 -0.84 -16.90
N GLU A 80 -8.25 -0.34 -18.05
CA GLU A 80 -8.88 -0.55 -19.36
C GLU A 80 -8.36 -1.84 -20.01
N PRO A 81 -9.21 -2.83 -20.34
CA PRO A 81 -8.76 -4.07 -20.93
C PRO A 81 -7.98 -3.87 -22.24
N PRO A 82 -6.88 -4.56 -22.49
CA PRO A 82 -6.26 -5.63 -21.70
C PRO A 82 -5.32 -5.14 -20.58
N PHE A 83 -5.61 -4.00 -19.95
CA PHE A 83 -4.95 -3.40 -18.79
C PHE A 83 -3.59 -2.74 -19.05
N ASN A 84 -3.24 -2.47 -20.32
CA ASN A 84 -2.03 -1.72 -20.66
C ASN A 84 -2.07 -0.28 -20.13
N SER A 85 -3.29 0.27 -19.92
CA SER A 85 -3.52 1.59 -19.33
C SER A 85 -2.98 1.74 -17.90
N ALA A 86 -2.75 0.63 -17.16
CA ALA A 86 -2.12 0.65 -15.83
C ALA A 86 -0.61 0.97 -15.87
N GLY A 87 -0.01 1.10 -17.07
CA GLY A 87 1.41 1.41 -17.20
C GLY A 87 2.34 0.24 -16.85
N GLY A 88 3.59 0.53 -16.54
CA GLY A 88 4.58 -0.41 -16.00
C GLY A 88 4.42 -0.63 -14.50
N HIS A 89 5.34 -1.36 -13.88
CA HIS A 89 5.37 -1.51 -12.42
C HIS A 89 5.61 -0.17 -11.76
N PHE A 90 5.04 0.03 -10.57
CA PHE A 90 5.26 1.23 -9.77
C PHE A 90 6.73 1.31 -9.32
N ASN A 91 7.48 2.25 -9.90
CA ASN A 91 8.94 2.32 -9.75
C ASN A 91 9.46 3.75 -9.56
N PRO A 92 9.06 4.47 -8.51
CA PRO A 92 9.53 5.84 -8.28
C PRO A 92 11.05 5.93 -8.03
N GLY A 93 11.68 4.83 -7.64
CA GLY A 93 13.11 4.75 -7.39
C GLY A 93 13.96 4.46 -8.63
N ASN A 94 13.34 4.29 -9.83
CA ASN A 94 14.01 3.93 -11.07
C ASN A 94 14.98 2.75 -10.94
N LYS A 95 14.53 1.70 -10.27
CA LYS A 95 15.27 0.46 -10.05
C LYS A 95 15.03 -0.53 -11.18
N LYS A 96 15.80 -1.63 -11.20
CA LYS A 96 15.51 -2.79 -12.04
C LYS A 96 14.39 -3.62 -11.43
N HIS A 97 13.81 -4.49 -12.27
CA HIS A 97 12.82 -5.45 -11.78
C HIS A 97 13.46 -6.57 -10.97
N GLY A 98 12.70 -7.04 -9.97
CA GLY A 98 12.87 -8.33 -9.34
C GLY A 98 13.60 -8.33 -8.00
N MET A 99 13.08 -9.15 -7.10
CA MET A 99 13.60 -9.33 -5.74
C MET A 99 14.99 -10.00 -5.70
N MET A 100 15.38 -10.70 -6.79
CA MET A 100 16.67 -11.34 -6.94
C MET A 100 17.67 -10.49 -7.72
N SER A 101 17.26 -9.33 -8.22
CA SER A 101 18.13 -8.38 -8.91
C SER A 101 19.01 -7.62 -7.92
N ALA A 102 20.31 -7.59 -8.17
CA ALA A 102 21.26 -6.77 -7.37
C ALA A 102 21.04 -5.25 -7.54
N GLU A 103 20.36 -4.82 -8.62
CA GLU A 103 20.09 -3.41 -8.95
C GLU A 103 18.67 -2.97 -8.57
N GLY A 104 17.88 -3.86 -8.03
CA GLY A 104 16.49 -3.54 -7.88
C GLY A 104 16.00 -4.02 -6.56
N GLN A 105 14.70 -3.93 -6.30
CA GLN A 105 13.45 -4.19 -7.08
C GLN A 105 12.66 -2.89 -7.32
N HIS A 106 11.62 -2.96 -8.16
CA HIS A 106 10.60 -1.91 -8.21
C HIS A 106 9.84 -1.83 -6.88
N ALA A 107 9.36 -0.65 -6.53
CA ALA A 107 8.53 -0.52 -5.32
C ALA A 107 7.22 -1.32 -5.41
N GLY A 108 6.72 -1.55 -6.63
CA GLY A 108 5.51 -2.32 -6.88
C GLY A 108 5.69 -3.83 -6.96
N ASP A 109 6.92 -4.35 -6.94
CA ASP A 109 7.17 -5.79 -7.02
C ASP A 109 6.73 -6.51 -5.73
N MET A 110 6.00 -7.61 -5.87
CA MET A 110 5.49 -8.42 -4.76
C MET A 110 5.69 -9.92 -5.04
N PRO A 111 5.60 -10.78 -4.02
CA PRO A 111 5.67 -12.23 -4.21
C PRO A 111 4.56 -12.76 -5.12
N ASN A 112 4.85 -13.84 -5.85
CA ASN A 112 3.87 -14.57 -6.65
C ASN A 112 2.69 -15.06 -5.79
N LEU A 113 1.50 -15.04 -6.38
CA LEU A 113 0.33 -15.71 -5.85
C LEU A 113 0.33 -17.18 -6.24
N HIS A 114 0.09 -18.06 -5.28
CA HIS A 114 -0.08 -19.50 -5.52
C HIS A 114 -1.57 -19.83 -5.45
N ILE A 115 -2.27 -19.74 -6.58
CA ILE A 115 -3.71 -19.96 -6.65
C ILE A 115 -3.99 -21.45 -6.75
N PRO A 116 -4.73 -22.03 -5.78
CA PRO A 116 -5.05 -23.45 -5.77
C PRO A 116 -6.05 -23.83 -6.86
N ALA A 117 -6.27 -25.12 -7.06
CA ALA A 117 -7.21 -25.65 -8.06
C ALA A 117 -8.66 -25.16 -7.90
N SER A 118 -9.04 -24.70 -6.72
CA SER A 118 -10.34 -24.07 -6.48
C SER A 118 -10.50 -22.70 -7.16
N GLY A 119 -9.39 -22.07 -7.56
CA GLY A 119 -9.38 -20.69 -8.07
C GLY A 119 -9.64 -19.62 -6.99
N GLU A 120 -9.62 -20.00 -5.72
CA GLU A 120 -9.85 -19.09 -4.58
C GLU A 120 -8.58 -18.99 -3.73
N LEU A 121 -8.15 -17.75 -3.41
CA LEU A 121 -7.01 -17.49 -2.56
C LEU A 121 -7.31 -16.28 -1.66
N ILE A 122 -6.97 -16.40 -0.37
CA ILE A 122 -6.88 -15.29 0.57
C ILE A 122 -5.43 -15.24 1.06
N VAL A 123 -4.80 -14.07 0.91
CA VAL A 123 -3.39 -13.90 1.27
C VAL A 123 -3.14 -12.48 1.79
N GLU A 124 -2.18 -12.33 2.70
CA GLU A 124 -1.67 -11.05 3.15
C GLU A 124 -0.22 -10.87 2.69
N VAL A 125 0.07 -9.74 2.05
CA VAL A 125 1.41 -9.39 1.55
C VAL A 125 1.81 -8.05 2.14
N LEU A 126 2.93 -7.99 2.85
CA LEU A 126 3.52 -6.72 3.28
C LEU A 126 4.43 -6.18 2.17
N ASN A 127 4.08 -5.01 1.64
CA ASN A 127 4.97 -4.25 0.75
C ASN A 127 5.57 -3.07 1.53
N ALA A 128 6.87 -3.18 1.85
CA ALA A 128 7.59 -2.17 2.63
C ALA A 128 8.07 -0.97 1.79
N ALA A 129 7.95 -1.04 0.45
CA ALA A 129 8.48 -0.05 -0.47
C ALA A 129 7.46 1.02 -0.88
N ILE A 130 6.17 0.80 -0.66
CA ILE A 130 5.08 1.74 -0.98
C ILE A 130 4.47 2.35 0.28
N THR A 131 3.73 3.44 0.09
CA THR A 131 2.94 4.06 1.16
C THR A 131 1.59 4.57 0.64
N LEU A 132 0.59 4.66 1.54
CA LEU A 132 -0.69 5.31 1.28
C LEU A 132 -0.64 6.82 1.60
N GLU A 133 0.44 7.30 2.24
CA GLU A 133 0.59 8.71 2.60
C GLU A 133 0.78 9.58 1.35
N LYS A 134 -0.15 10.48 1.08
CA LYS A 134 -0.07 11.40 -0.06
C LYS A 134 1.15 12.33 0.05
N GLY A 135 1.72 12.68 -1.10
CA GLY A 135 2.86 13.59 -1.19
C GLY A 135 4.22 12.97 -0.87
N LYS A 136 4.28 11.67 -0.61
CA LYS A 136 5.54 10.93 -0.51
C LYS A 136 5.98 10.44 -1.89
N PRO A 137 7.29 10.34 -2.18
CA PRO A 137 7.79 9.88 -3.48
C PRO A 137 7.32 8.47 -3.87
N ASN A 138 7.08 7.61 -2.87
CA ASN A 138 6.64 6.23 -3.04
C ASN A 138 5.15 6.03 -2.69
N SER A 139 4.35 7.09 -2.78
CA SER A 139 2.91 7.04 -2.56
C SER A 139 2.18 6.42 -3.75
N VAL A 140 1.31 5.45 -3.50
CA VAL A 140 0.40 4.90 -4.52
C VAL A 140 -0.74 5.87 -4.89
N PHE A 141 -0.84 7.02 -4.20
CA PHE A 141 -1.74 8.14 -4.46
C PHE A 141 -0.98 9.34 -5.03
N ASP A 142 -0.13 9.11 -6.02
CA ASP A 142 0.52 10.16 -6.81
C ASP A 142 -0.46 10.80 -7.83
N ALA A 143 0.05 11.52 -8.84
CA ALA A 143 -0.80 12.32 -9.72
C ALA A 143 -1.74 11.50 -10.62
N ASP A 144 -1.34 10.29 -11.01
CA ASP A 144 -2.09 9.39 -11.91
C ASP A 144 -2.55 8.10 -11.21
N GLY A 145 -2.28 8.00 -9.90
CA GLY A 145 -2.69 6.89 -9.05
C GLY A 145 -2.00 5.58 -9.41
N SER A 146 -2.45 4.49 -8.80
CA SER A 146 -1.86 3.17 -9.00
C SER A 146 -2.93 2.09 -9.12
N ALA A 147 -2.55 0.92 -9.65
CA ALA A 147 -3.45 -0.22 -9.76
C ALA A 147 -2.75 -1.51 -9.31
N LEU A 148 -3.51 -2.45 -8.78
CA LEU A 148 -3.08 -3.82 -8.56
C LEU A 148 -3.31 -4.65 -9.82
N ILE A 149 -2.29 -5.39 -10.26
CA ILE A 149 -2.36 -6.29 -11.42
C ILE A 149 -1.99 -7.71 -11.01
N VAL A 150 -2.79 -8.67 -11.47
CA VAL A 150 -2.44 -10.09 -11.50
C VAL A 150 -2.12 -10.47 -12.92
N HIS A 151 -1.01 -11.20 -13.13
CA HIS A 151 -0.51 -11.62 -14.44
C HIS A 151 -0.83 -13.07 -14.77
N ALA A 152 -0.69 -13.42 -16.04
CA ALA A 152 -1.00 -14.76 -16.56
C ALA A 152 0.03 -15.82 -16.15
N SER A 153 1.28 -15.40 -15.94
CA SER A 153 2.39 -16.26 -15.57
C SER A 153 3.02 -15.80 -14.25
N LYS A 154 3.87 -16.63 -13.69
CA LYS A 154 4.68 -16.25 -12.53
C LYS A 154 5.73 -15.20 -12.87
N ASP A 155 6.12 -14.43 -11.90
CA ASP A 155 7.33 -13.62 -11.90
C ASP A 155 8.55 -14.53 -11.66
N ASP A 156 9.61 -14.36 -12.45
CA ASP A 156 10.89 -15.04 -12.26
C ASP A 156 11.79 -14.31 -11.24
N TYR A 157 11.35 -13.14 -10.75
CA TYR A 157 12.02 -12.26 -9.77
C TYR A 157 13.33 -11.66 -10.23
N ASN A 158 13.64 -11.68 -11.52
CA ASN A 158 14.95 -11.28 -12.04
C ASN A 158 14.90 -10.53 -13.36
N THR A 159 14.08 -10.98 -14.33
CA THR A 159 14.11 -10.45 -15.71
C THR A 159 13.45 -9.08 -15.79
N ASP A 160 14.24 -8.03 -16.07
CA ASP A 160 13.76 -6.67 -16.27
C ASP A 160 13.08 -6.52 -17.64
N PRO A 161 11.95 -5.81 -17.76
CA PRO A 161 11.27 -5.01 -16.74
C PRO A 161 10.08 -5.69 -16.04
N THR A 162 9.76 -6.96 -16.29
CA THR A 162 8.45 -7.54 -15.89
C THR A 162 8.51 -8.94 -15.32
N GLY A 163 9.71 -9.56 -15.15
CA GLY A 163 9.84 -10.91 -14.58
C GLY A 163 9.23 -12.00 -15.42
N GLU A 164 9.14 -11.83 -16.77
CA GLU A 164 8.48 -12.78 -17.69
C GLU A 164 7.03 -13.13 -17.28
N ALA A 165 6.36 -12.20 -16.59
CA ALA A 165 5.04 -12.39 -15.97
C ALA A 165 3.90 -12.59 -16.98
N GLY A 166 4.14 -12.36 -18.26
CA GLY A 166 3.13 -12.53 -19.31
C GLY A 166 2.04 -11.48 -19.30
N GLY A 167 0.88 -11.82 -19.87
CA GLY A 167 -0.26 -10.91 -19.98
C GLY A 167 -0.91 -10.59 -18.63
N ARG A 168 -1.75 -9.56 -18.62
CA ARG A 168 -2.48 -9.09 -17.41
C ARG A 168 -3.86 -9.74 -17.39
N ILE A 169 -4.23 -10.43 -16.33
CA ILE A 169 -5.49 -11.18 -16.24
C ILE A 169 -6.51 -10.56 -15.28
N ALA A 170 -6.04 -9.75 -14.32
CA ALA A 170 -6.94 -8.99 -13.46
C ALA A 170 -6.31 -7.64 -13.09
N CYS A 171 -7.17 -6.62 -12.92
CA CYS A 171 -6.78 -5.27 -12.57
C CYS A 171 -7.77 -4.66 -11.57
N GLY A 172 -7.27 -3.92 -10.58
CA GLY A 172 -8.05 -3.10 -9.66
C GLY A 172 -7.35 -1.79 -9.35
N VAL A 173 -8.03 -0.66 -9.57
CA VAL A 173 -7.52 0.67 -9.19
C VAL A 173 -7.48 0.77 -7.67
N ILE A 174 -6.40 1.34 -7.13
CA ILE A 174 -6.26 1.62 -5.69
C ILE A 174 -6.96 2.95 -5.39
N GLU A 175 -8.00 2.93 -4.52
CA GLU A 175 -8.85 4.08 -4.18
C GLU A 175 -9.23 4.13 -2.69
#